data_40ccce787a2c8520f203975b67a8ad9e
#
_entry.id   40ccce787a2c8520f203975b67a8ad9e
#
_cell.length_a   1.000
_cell.length_b   1.000
_cell.length_c   1.000
_cell.angle_alpha   90.00
_cell.angle_beta   90.00
_cell.angle_gamma   90.00
#
_symmetry.space_group_name_H-M   'P 1'
#
loop_
_entity.id
_entity.type
_entity.pdbx_description
1 polymer ?
#
loop_
_entity_poly.entity_id
_entity_poly.type
_entity_poly.pdbx_seq_one_letter_code
_entity_poly.pdbx_strand_id
1 'polypeptide(L)'
;LEPQFMLVDHEADAYLATIKITRESLGIFKENLAKISEGDFACVKFYIPESQDSEEGANIWLMTPFFEDNFCFAQLFEVPEMFKWIQVGQWLKLSESEILDWYILKSTGEMFGGYSLRYQRSKLSPVQQIAFDQRVGLLGLLICKGAL
;
A
#
# COMPACT_ATOMS: atom_id res chain seq x y z
N LEU A 1 0.80 -32.90 6.91
CA LEU A 1 1.92 -32.08 6.41
C LEU A 1 1.61 -31.49 5.05
N GLU A 2 1.13 -32.35 4.14
CA GLU A 2 0.81 -31.90 2.80
C GLU A 2 -0.29 -30.83 2.73
N PRO A 3 -1.42 -30.95 3.50
CA PRO A 3 -2.43 -29.91 3.47
C PRO A 3 -1.93 -28.53 3.89
N GLN A 4 -1.07 -28.47 4.92
CA GLN A 4 -0.50 -27.20 5.36
C GLN A 4 0.44 -26.62 4.32
N PHE A 5 1.25 -27.46 3.69
CA PHE A 5 2.16 -27.04 2.64
C PHE A 5 1.40 -26.46 1.46
N MET A 6 0.33 -27.12 1.05
CA MET A 6 -0.52 -26.64 -0.06
C MET A 6 -1.17 -25.30 0.26
N LEU A 7 -1.61 -25.10 1.51
CA LEU A 7 -2.21 -23.83 1.94
C LEU A 7 -1.19 -22.67 1.87
N VAL A 8 0.04 -22.91 2.32
CA VAL A 8 1.10 -21.92 2.28
C VAL A 8 1.42 -21.53 0.83
N ASP A 9 1.56 -22.52 -0.06
CA ASP A 9 1.82 -22.26 -1.47
C ASP A 9 0.68 -21.48 -2.11
N HIS A 10 -0.57 -21.86 -1.78
CA HIS A 10 -1.75 -21.19 -2.31
C HIS A 10 -1.80 -19.71 -1.87
N GLU A 11 -1.49 -19.45 -0.62
CA GLU A 11 -1.43 -18.08 -0.10
C GLU A 11 -0.31 -17.27 -0.75
N ALA A 12 0.86 -17.88 -0.94
CA ALA A 12 1.98 -17.24 -1.62
C ALA A 12 1.62 -16.88 -3.06
N ASP A 13 0.98 -17.80 -3.78
CA ASP A 13 0.52 -17.59 -5.16
C ASP A 13 -0.51 -16.47 -5.23
N ALA A 14 -1.45 -16.42 -4.29
CA ALA A 14 -2.46 -15.38 -4.23
C ALA A 14 -1.82 -14.01 -3.97
N TYR A 15 -0.83 -13.95 -3.09
CA TYR A 15 -0.11 -12.72 -2.81
C TYR A 15 0.70 -12.25 -4.02
N LEU A 16 1.39 -13.16 -4.69
CA LEU A 16 2.14 -12.84 -5.92
C LEU A 16 1.21 -12.34 -7.02
N ALA A 17 0.00 -12.88 -7.10
CA ALA A 17 -1.00 -12.42 -8.06
C ALA A 17 -1.39 -10.96 -7.81
N THR A 18 -1.48 -10.52 -6.55
CA THR A 18 -1.76 -9.12 -6.24
C THR A 18 -0.63 -8.21 -6.71
N ILE A 19 0.60 -8.64 -6.58
CA ILE A 19 1.77 -7.87 -7.04
C ILE A 19 1.76 -7.76 -8.57
N LYS A 20 1.45 -8.86 -9.24
CA LYS A 20 1.38 -8.88 -10.71
C LYS A 20 0.33 -7.89 -11.22
N ILE A 21 -0.88 -7.93 -10.67
CA ILE A 21 -1.95 -7.01 -11.04
C ILE A 21 -1.55 -5.56 -10.76
N THR A 22 -0.89 -5.33 -9.63
CA THR A 22 -0.38 -4.00 -9.25
C THR A 22 0.51 -3.43 -10.36
N ARG A 23 1.46 -4.23 -10.82
CA ARG A 23 2.44 -3.79 -11.83
C ARG A 23 1.83 -3.63 -13.20
N GLU A 24 0.91 -4.52 -13.57
CA GLU A 24 0.19 -4.43 -14.83
C GLU A 24 -0.75 -3.22 -14.89
N SER A 25 -1.26 -2.77 -13.76
CA SER A 25 -2.19 -1.65 -13.64
C SER A 25 -1.52 -0.32 -13.30
N LEU A 26 -0.19 -0.26 -13.27
CA LEU A 26 0.54 0.95 -12.88
C LEU A 26 0.20 2.14 -13.79
N GLY A 27 0.02 1.90 -15.08
CA GLY A 27 -0.40 2.94 -16.02
C GLY A 27 -1.74 3.55 -15.65
N ILE A 28 -2.68 2.71 -15.23
CA ILE A 28 -4.01 3.16 -14.77
C ILE A 28 -3.88 4.00 -13.53
N PHE A 29 -3.02 3.60 -12.59
CA PHE A 29 -2.75 4.36 -11.39
C PHE A 29 -2.22 5.75 -11.73
N LYS A 30 -1.23 5.83 -12.59
CA LYS A 30 -0.63 7.11 -13.01
C LYS A 30 -1.67 8.03 -13.66
N GLU A 31 -2.53 7.49 -14.53
CA GLU A 31 -3.60 8.27 -15.15
C GLU A 31 -4.57 8.84 -14.12
N ASN A 32 -4.94 8.04 -13.13
CA ASN A 32 -5.87 8.46 -12.09
C ASN A 32 -5.24 9.42 -11.09
N LEU A 33 -3.94 9.31 -10.84
CA LEU A 33 -3.22 10.29 -10.01
C LEU A 33 -3.29 11.68 -10.60
N ALA A 34 -3.23 11.80 -11.93
CA ALA A 34 -3.33 13.09 -12.60
C ALA A 34 -4.70 13.73 -12.44
N LYS A 35 -5.72 12.95 -12.07
CA LYS A 35 -7.11 13.42 -11.89
C LYS A 35 -7.52 13.47 -10.42
N ILE A 36 -6.57 13.30 -9.50
CA ILE A 36 -6.90 13.27 -8.08
C ILE A 36 -7.42 14.63 -7.62
N SER A 37 -8.43 14.64 -6.79
CA SER A 37 -9.11 15.83 -6.31
C SER A 37 -8.89 16.00 -4.81
N GLU A 38 -9.20 17.21 -4.31
CA GLU A 38 -9.16 17.47 -2.89
C GLU A 38 -10.08 16.49 -2.15
N GLY A 39 -9.59 15.93 -1.06
CA GLY A 39 -10.31 14.92 -0.29
C GLY A 39 -10.01 13.49 -0.71
N ASP A 40 -9.37 13.28 -1.85
CA ASP A 40 -8.90 11.98 -2.27
C ASP A 40 -7.55 11.68 -1.65
N PHE A 41 -7.25 10.39 -1.45
CA PHE A 41 -6.01 9.97 -0.82
C PHE A 41 -5.37 8.83 -1.62
N ALA A 42 -4.11 9.00 -2.00
CA ALA A 42 -3.38 8.00 -2.76
C ALA A 42 -2.21 7.44 -1.95
N CYS A 43 -2.00 6.12 -2.05
CA CYS A 43 -0.91 5.43 -1.38
C CYS A 43 -0.26 4.43 -2.29
N VAL A 44 1.00 4.14 -1.98
CA VAL A 44 1.78 3.06 -2.57
C VAL A 44 2.39 2.22 -1.47
N LYS A 45 2.59 0.94 -1.74
CA LYS A 45 3.21 0.01 -0.79
C LYS A 45 4.54 -0.49 -1.35
N PHE A 46 5.57 -0.42 -0.52
CA PHE A 46 6.90 -0.91 -0.84
C PHE A 46 7.48 -1.70 0.31
N TYR A 47 8.37 -2.63 0.00
CA TYR A 47 9.18 -3.29 1.01
C TYR A 47 10.32 -2.36 1.38
N ILE A 48 10.42 -2.02 2.66
CA ILE A 48 11.46 -1.14 3.18
C ILE A 48 12.33 -1.94 4.15
N PRO A 49 13.66 -1.98 3.95
CA PRO A 49 14.55 -2.66 4.88
C PRO A 49 14.55 -1.97 6.24
N GLU A 50 14.72 -2.75 7.29
CA GLU A 50 14.78 -2.25 8.67
C GLU A 50 15.97 -1.32 8.89
N SER A 51 17.08 -1.60 8.19
CA SER A 51 18.25 -0.74 8.11
C SER A 51 18.85 -0.87 6.72
N GLN A 52 19.77 0.03 6.36
CA GLN A 52 20.35 0.05 5.02
C GLN A 52 21.05 -1.26 4.64
N ASP A 53 21.57 -2.00 5.61
CA ASP A 53 22.32 -3.24 5.39
C ASP A 53 21.55 -4.50 5.80
N SER A 54 20.30 -4.37 6.21
CA SER A 54 19.51 -5.50 6.70
C SER A 54 18.72 -6.14 5.56
N GLU A 55 18.57 -7.47 5.62
CA GLU A 55 17.67 -8.21 4.77
C GLU A 55 16.25 -8.22 5.35
N GLU A 56 16.13 -7.98 6.65
CA GLU A 56 14.86 -7.88 7.33
C GLU A 56 14.23 -6.51 7.08
N GLY A 57 12.92 -6.49 6.96
CA GLY A 57 12.19 -5.27 6.73
C GLY A 57 10.69 -5.48 6.82
N ALA A 58 9.95 -4.55 6.30
CA ALA A 58 8.49 -4.60 6.32
C ALA A 58 7.90 -3.96 5.07
N ASN A 59 6.69 -4.38 4.74
CA ASN A 59 5.90 -3.70 3.73
C ASN A 59 5.27 -2.48 4.37
N ILE A 60 5.56 -1.32 3.82
CA ILE A 60 5.11 -0.04 4.38
C ILE A 60 4.31 0.71 3.32
N TRP A 61 3.20 1.30 3.74
CA TRP A 61 2.42 2.21 2.91
C TRP A 61 2.99 3.61 3.01
N LEU A 62 3.11 4.27 1.84
CA LEU A 62 3.56 5.66 1.75
C LEU A 62 2.48 6.47 1.05
N MET A 63 2.38 7.75 1.38
CA MET A 63 1.33 8.63 0.85
C MET A 63 1.87 9.61 -0.19
N THR A 64 0.96 10.21 -0.90
CA THR A 64 1.19 11.31 -1.84
C THR A 64 2.23 10.96 -2.90
N PRO A 65 2.08 9.81 -3.58
CA PRO A 65 3.08 9.39 -4.56
C PRO A 65 3.07 10.24 -5.81
N PHE A 66 4.25 10.43 -6.40
CA PHE A 66 4.39 10.90 -7.76
C PHE A 66 5.54 10.15 -8.44
N PHE A 67 5.53 10.13 -9.76
CA PHE A 67 6.47 9.33 -10.55
C PHE A 67 7.30 10.24 -11.46
N GLU A 68 8.59 9.92 -11.54
CA GLU A 68 9.53 10.63 -12.40
C GLU A 68 10.70 9.68 -12.73
N ASP A 69 11.02 9.55 -14.00
CA ASP A 69 12.17 8.75 -14.48
C ASP A 69 12.20 7.31 -13.92
N ASN A 70 11.07 6.62 -13.93
CA ASN A 70 10.93 5.26 -13.44
C ASN A 70 11.12 5.12 -11.93
N PHE A 71 11.06 6.23 -11.20
CA PHE A 71 11.06 6.24 -9.74
C PHE A 71 9.73 6.72 -9.20
N CYS A 72 9.38 6.19 -8.05
CA CYS A 72 8.24 6.64 -7.26
C CYS A 72 8.77 7.42 -6.07
N PHE A 73 8.29 8.65 -5.91
CA PHE A 73 8.57 9.48 -4.76
C PHE A 73 7.34 9.49 -3.89
N ALA A 74 7.49 9.14 -2.63
CA ALA A 74 6.36 9.08 -1.72
C ALA A 74 6.80 9.38 -0.29
N GLN A 75 5.86 9.77 0.54
CA GLN A 75 6.12 10.28 1.88
C GLN A 75 5.68 9.28 2.93
N LEU A 76 6.55 9.04 3.91
CA LEU A 76 6.25 8.18 5.05
C LEU A 76 5.24 8.87 5.97
N PHE A 77 4.19 8.15 6.34
CA PHE A 77 3.23 8.62 7.33
C PHE A 77 3.10 7.65 8.51
N GLU A 78 3.71 6.48 8.40
CA GLU A 78 3.70 5.44 9.40
C GLU A 78 5.02 4.68 9.30
N VAL A 79 5.75 4.55 10.42
CA VAL A 79 7.05 3.90 10.45
C VAL A 79 7.11 2.98 11.67
N PRO A 80 7.45 1.69 11.50
CA PRO A 80 7.63 0.78 12.64
C PRO A 80 8.75 1.27 13.56
N GLU A 81 8.60 1.05 14.87
CA GLU A 81 9.55 1.54 15.87
C GLU A 81 10.99 1.08 15.65
N MET A 82 11.18 -0.13 15.12
CA MET A 82 12.52 -0.66 14.91
C MET A 82 13.25 0.00 13.75
N PHE A 83 12.58 0.78 12.93
CA PHE A 83 13.19 1.46 11.79
C PHE A 83 13.78 2.80 12.24
N LYS A 84 15.07 2.82 12.54
CA LYS A 84 15.73 4.01 13.11
C LYS A 84 16.33 4.94 12.07
N TRP A 85 16.46 4.51 10.82
CA TRP A 85 17.08 5.29 9.75
C TRP A 85 16.09 6.11 8.92
N ILE A 86 14.80 5.91 9.15
CA ILE A 86 13.72 6.66 8.48
C ILE A 86 12.74 7.18 9.53
N GLN A 87 11.99 8.21 9.17
CA GLN A 87 11.04 8.83 10.09
C GLN A 87 9.80 9.33 9.35
N VAL A 88 8.72 9.48 10.09
CA VAL A 88 7.46 10.02 9.57
C VAL A 88 7.71 11.40 8.96
N GLY A 89 7.12 11.64 7.80
CA GLY A 89 7.29 12.89 7.04
C GLY A 89 8.40 12.86 6.01
N GLN A 90 9.29 11.88 6.10
CA GLN A 90 10.40 11.76 5.16
C GLN A 90 9.92 11.29 3.79
N TRP A 91 10.49 11.87 2.73
CA TRP A 91 10.25 11.45 1.36
C TRP A 91 11.27 10.39 0.97
N LEU A 92 10.81 9.34 0.32
CA LEU A 92 11.67 8.30 -0.21
C LEU A 92 11.59 8.27 -1.73
N LYS A 93 12.70 7.94 -2.36
CA LYS A 93 12.80 7.69 -3.79
C LYS A 93 12.97 6.19 -3.98
N LEU A 94 11.99 5.55 -4.63
CA LEU A 94 11.95 4.10 -4.77
C LEU A 94 11.78 3.73 -6.25
N SER A 95 12.33 2.59 -6.65
CA SER A 95 12.15 2.11 -8.02
C SER A 95 10.68 1.72 -8.23
N GLU A 96 10.05 2.25 -9.28
CA GLU A 96 8.66 1.93 -9.56
C GLU A 96 8.45 0.44 -9.88
N SER A 97 9.50 -0.26 -10.29
CA SER A 97 9.44 -1.70 -10.55
C SER A 97 9.26 -2.55 -9.29
N GLU A 98 9.51 -1.96 -8.13
CA GLU A 98 9.42 -2.65 -6.83
C GLU A 98 8.09 -2.42 -6.12
N ILE A 99 7.17 -1.68 -6.72
CA ILE A 99 5.87 -1.42 -6.12
C ILE A 99 5.12 -2.73 -5.84
N LEU A 100 4.56 -2.83 -4.64
CA LEU A 100 3.82 -4.02 -4.21
C LEU A 100 2.32 -3.84 -4.29
N ASP A 101 1.84 -2.61 -4.14
CA ASP A 101 0.42 -2.27 -4.25
C ASP A 101 0.28 -0.76 -4.37
N TRP A 102 -0.87 -0.32 -4.85
CA TRP A 102 -1.26 1.07 -4.88
C TRP A 102 -2.76 1.17 -4.62
N TYR A 103 -3.21 2.28 -4.07
CA TYR A 103 -4.64 2.56 -4.06
C TYR A 103 -4.90 4.05 -4.13
N ILE A 104 -6.09 4.37 -4.59
CA ILE A 104 -6.66 5.71 -4.50
C ILE A 104 -7.97 5.56 -3.76
N LEU A 105 -8.08 6.23 -2.61
CA LEU A 105 -9.30 6.29 -1.84
C LEU A 105 -9.97 7.63 -2.15
N LYS A 106 -11.12 7.57 -2.79
CA LYS A 106 -11.89 8.75 -3.15
C LYS A 106 -12.58 9.31 -1.91
N SER A 107 -12.86 10.60 -1.91
CA SER A 107 -13.62 11.25 -0.84
C SER A 107 -14.99 10.63 -0.62
N THR A 108 -15.54 9.97 -1.64
CA THR A 108 -16.81 9.24 -1.58
C THR A 108 -16.71 7.91 -0.82
N GLY A 109 -15.49 7.44 -0.52
CA GLY A 109 -15.25 6.13 0.10
C GLY A 109 -14.92 5.03 -0.91
N GLU A 110 -15.01 5.31 -2.21
CA GLU A 110 -14.61 4.34 -3.23
C GLU A 110 -13.09 4.16 -3.23
N MET A 111 -12.63 2.91 -3.39
CA MET A 111 -11.22 2.60 -3.50
C MET A 111 -10.92 2.00 -4.86
N PHE A 112 -9.93 2.57 -5.55
CA PHE A 112 -9.33 2.01 -6.75
C PHE A 112 -7.99 1.38 -6.38
N GLY A 113 -7.66 0.23 -6.97
CA GLY A 113 -6.47 -0.51 -6.58
C GLY A 113 -6.66 -1.19 -5.24
N GLY A 114 -5.60 -1.23 -4.43
CA GLY A 114 -5.66 -1.88 -3.11
C GLY A 114 -5.79 -3.39 -3.21
N TYR A 115 -5.08 -4.00 -4.15
CA TYR A 115 -5.23 -5.44 -4.42
C TYR A 115 -4.86 -6.30 -3.22
N SER A 116 -3.79 -5.94 -2.52
CA SER A 116 -3.40 -6.66 -1.30
C SER A 116 -4.39 -6.43 -0.16
N LEU A 117 -4.99 -5.26 -0.08
CA LEU A 117 -6.01 -4.96 0.91
C LEU A 117 -7.29 -5.75 0.65
N ARG A 118 -7.70 -5.84 -0.62
CA ARG A 118 -8.86 -6.64 -1.01
C ARG A 118 -8.64 -8.12 -0.71
N TYR A 119 -7.42 -8.60 -0.92
CA TYR A 119 -7.06 -9.97 -0.59
C TYR A 119 -7.14 -10.21 0.92
N GLN A 120 -6.55 -9.33 1.73
CA GLN A 120 -6.65 -9.42 3.19
C GLN A 120 -8.10 -9.39 3.65
N ARG A 121 -8.89 -8.48 3.09
CA ARG A 121 -10.31 -8.34 3.42
C ARG A 121 -11.09 -9.62 3.11
N SER A 122 -10.78 -10.29 2.01
CA SER A 122 -11.48 -11.52 1.60
C SER A 122 -11.32 -12.66 2.60
N LYS A 123 -10.30 -12.62 3.45
CA LYS A 123 -10.04 -13.63 4.47
C LYS A 123 -10.73 -13.33 5.80
N LEU A 124 -11.33 -12.17 5.93
CA LEU A 124 -11.95 -11.74 7.18
C LEU A 124 -13.42 -12.12 7.23
N SER A 125 -13.94 -12.30 8.44
CA SER A 125 -15.38 -12.49 8.65
C SER A 125 -16.13 -11.18 8.32
N PRO A 126 -17.47 -11.24 8.11
CA PRO A 126 -18.23 -10.02 7.83
C PRO A 126 -18.05 -8.92 8.89
N VAL A 127 -17.98 -9.27 10.16
CA VAL A 127 -17.78 -8.30 11.25
C VAL A 127 -16.38 -7.69 11.16
N GLN A 128 -15.37 -8.52 10.91
CA GLN A 128 -13.99 -8.04 10.74
C GLN A 128 -13.85 -7.16 9.49
N GLN A 129 -14.59 -7.47 8.42
CA GLN A 129 -14.58 -6.65 7.21
C GLN A 129 -15.09 -5.23 7.46
N ILE A 130 -16.13 -5.10 8.27
CA ILE A 130 -16.67 -3.78 8.65
C ILE A 130 -15.60 -2.96 9.38
N ALA A 131 -14.94 -3.55 10.36
CA ALA A 131 -13.88 -2.88 11.12
C ALA A 131 -12.70 -2.52 10.22
N PHE A 132 -12.33 -3.40 9.31
CA PHE A 132 -11.26 -3.16 8.32
C PHE A 132 -11.59 -1.97 7.44
N ASP A 133 -12.81 -1.93 6.89
CA ASP A 133 -13.24 -0.85 6.00
C ASP A 133 -13.24 0.50 6.71
N GLN A 134 -13.69 0.54 7.96
CA GLN A 134 -13.70 1.75 8.78
C GLN A 134 -12.28 2.25 9.04
N ARG A 135 -11.36 1.36 9.36
CA ARG A 135 -9.97 1.73 9.65
C ARG A 135 -9.29 2.32 8.42
N VAL A 136 -9.45 1.71 7.26
CA VAL A 136 -8.86 2.20 6.00
C VAL A 136 -9.46 3.55 5.61
N GLY A 137 -10.79 3.68 5.68
CA GLY A 137 -11.47 4.92 5.34
C GLY A 137 -11.16 6.04 6.32
N LEU A 138 -11.12 5.73 7.62
CA LEU A 138 -10.81 6.71 8.65
C LEU A 138 -9.38 7.23 8.51
N LEU A 139 -8.42 6.35 8.23
CA LEU A 139 -7.01 6.75 8.04
C LEU A 139 -6.89 7.71 6.86
N GLY A 140 -7.48 7.38 5.72
CA GLY A 140 -7.48 8.25 4.56
C GLY A 140 -8.12 9.61 4.85
N LEU A 141 -9.24 9.62 5.56
CA LEU A 141 -9.93 10.84 5.92
C LEU A 141 -9.08 11.74 6.83
N LEU A 142 -8.42 11.16 7.82
CA LEU A 142 -7.56 11.90 8.74
C LEU A 142 -6.38 12.55 8.01
N ILE A 143 -5.75 11.84 7.09
CA ILE A 143 -4.62 12.35 6.32
C ILE A 143 -5.08 13.48 5.40
N CYS A 144 -6.20 13.32 4.71
CA CYS A 144 -6.73 14.34 3.82
C CYS A 144 -7.08 15.63 4.56
N LYS A 145 -7.46 15.54 5.82
CA LYS A 145 -7.76 16.72 6.64
C LYS A 145 -6.53 17.33 7.30
N GLY A 146 -5.35 16.77 7.05
CA GLY A 146 -4.13 17.26 7.66
C GLY A 146 -4.04 17.02 9.16
N ALA A 147 -4.70 15.98 9.66
CA ALA A 147 -4.71 15.65 11.08
C ALA A 147 -3.43 14.96 11.55
N LEU A 148 -2.56 14.60 10.62
CA LEU A 148 -1.29 13.94 10.93
C LEU A 148 -0.10 14.87 10.75
#